data_a94918e3f20cdf874c83549dec2478a1
#
_entry.id   a94918e3f20cdf874c83549dec2478a1
#
_cell.length_a   1.000
_cell.length_b   1.000
_cell.length_c   1.000
_cell.angle_alpha   90.00
_cell.angle_beta   90.00
_cell.angle_gamma   90.00
#
_symmetry.space_group_name_H-M   'P 1'
#
loop_
_entity.id
_entity.type
_entity.pdbx_description
1 polymer ?
#
loop_
_entity_poly.entity_id
_entity_poly.type
_entity_poly.pdbx_seq_one_letter_code
_entity_poly.pdbx_strand_id
1 'polypeptide(L)'
;MDKSGEQVSPFDVVVAGGRHQHAVSSGFSYKSGTRSFMIETLDAPLIALGEKSPLNFSRAQPDLSHGIHCSLFNNAWGTNYIMWFGEDMRFRFILRV
;
A
#
# COMPACT_ATOMS: atom_id res chain seq x y z
N MET A 1 -5.28 3.42 7.86
CA MET A 1 -4.42 4.18 6.92
C MET A 1 -4.63 5.65 7.16
N ASP A 2 -3.59 6.45 7.00
CA ASP A 2 -3.72 7.90 6.97
C ASP A 2 -3.98 8.37 5.52
N LYS A 3 -5.07 9.08 5.31
CA LYS A 3 -5.41 9.73 4.03
C LYS A 3 -5.76 11.19 4.30
N SER A 4 -4.90 12.08 3.82
CA SER A 4 -5.09 13.55 3.93
C SER A 4 -5.31 14.04 5.38
N GLY A 5 -4.63 13.40 6.34
CA GLY A 5 -4.73 13.72 7.75
C GLY A 5 -5.84 13.00 8.52
N GLU A 6 -6.65 12.18 7.84
CA GLU A 6 -7.69 11.38 8.47
C GLU A 6 -7.29 9.91 8.58
N GLN A 7 -7.62 9.27 9.68
CA GLN A 7 -7.46 7.83 9.87
C GLN A 7 -8.68 7.10 9.32
N VAL A 8 -8.48 6.33 8.26
CA VAL A 8 -9.55 5.61 7.59
C VAL A 8 -9.26 4.12 7.46
N SER A 9 -10.31 3.31 7.48
CA SER A 9 -10.20 1.89 7.17
C SER A 9 -10.19 1.69 5.64
N PRO A 10 -9.31 0.85 5.09
CA PRO A 10 -9.33 0.51 3.67
C PRO A 10 -10.62 -0.21 3.24
N PHE A 11 -11.36 -0.79 4.18
CA PHE A 11 -12.61 -1.47 3.90
C PHE A 11 -13.78 -0.52 3.67
N ASP A 12 -13.66 0.72 4.13
CA ASP A 12 -14.75 1.71 4.14
C ASP A 12 -14.60 2.80 3.07
N VAL A 13 -13.36 3.06 2.59
CA VAL A 13 -13.08 4.24 1.75
C VAL A 13 -13.37 4.06 0.28
N VAL A 14 -13.53 2.85 -0.22
CA VAL A 14 -13.76 2.58 -1.64
C VAL A 14 -15.09 1.87 -1.84
N VAL A 15 -16.02 2.54 -2.50
CA VAL A 15 -17.38 2.00 -2.70
C VAL A 15 -17.49 1.18 -4.00
N ALA A 16 -16.92 1.65 -5.10
CA ALA A 16 -17.11 1.04 -6.42
C ALA A 16 -15.81 0.89 -7.23
N GLY A 17 -14.67 0.89 -6.58
CA GLY A 17 -13.35 0.77 -7.21
C GLY A 17 -12.54 -0.44 -6.75
N GLY A 18 -11.31 -0.54 -7.24
CA GLY A 18 -10.34 -1.55 -6.75
C GLY A 18 -9.99 -1.31 -5.30
N ARG A 19 -9.92 -2.38 -4.52
CA ARG A 19 -9.74 -2.33 -3.06
C ARG A 19 -8.37 -2.80 -2.58
N HIS A 20 -7.48 -3.18 -3.50
CA HIS A 20 -6.18 -3.74 -3.15
C HIS A 20 -5.09 -2.69 -3.02
N GLN A 21 -5.16 -1.59 -3.77
CA GLN A 21 -4.13 -0.55 -3.74
C GLN A 21 -4.66 0.75 -3.17
N HIS A 22 -3.85 1.35 -2.28
CA HIS A 22 -4.16 2.60 -1.62
C HIS A 22 -2.93 3.50 -1.57
N ALA A 23 -3.12 4.79 -1.79
CA ALA A 23 -2.14 5.80 -1.43
C ALA A 23 -2.37 6.21 0.02
N VAL A 24 -1.30 6.28 0.80
CA VAL A 24 -1.31 6.76 2.18
C VAL A 24 -0.51 8.05 2.29
N SER A 25 -0.89 8.95 3.19
CA SER A 25 -0.18 10.21 3.39
C SER A 25 1.11 10.01 4.19
N SER A 26 1.03 9.29 5.30
CA SER A 26 2.19 9.01 6.16
C SER A 26 2.37 7.52 6.46
N GLY A 27 1.30 6.74 6.46
CA GLY A 27 1.43 5.32 6.76
C GLY A 27 0.13 4.64 7.13
N PHE A 28 0.25 3.53 7.84
CA PHE A 28 -0.88 2.72 8.27
C PHE A 28 -0.59 2.03 9.60
N SER A 29 -1.64 1.70 10.32
CA SER A 29 -1.58 0.83 11.49
C SER A 29 -2.37 -0.45 11.25
N TYR A 30 -1.93 -1.53 11.88
CA TYR A 30 -2.59 -2.83 11.83
C TYR A 30 -2.74 -3.38 13.24
N LYS A 31 -3.90 -3.95 13.51
CA LYS A 31 -4.20 -4.61 14.79
C LYS A 31 -4.62 -6.06 14.53
N SER A 32 -4.04 -6.97 15.29
CA SER A 32 -4.40 -8.39 15.28
C SER A 32 -4.45 -8.90 16.72
N GLY A 33 -5.64 -9.12 17.22
CA GLY A 33 -5.86 -9.45 18.62
C GLY A 33 -5.35 -8.33 19.54
N THR A 34 -4.44 -8.68 20.46
CA THR A 34 -3.81 -7.73 21.40
C THR A 34 -2.57 -7.04 20.83
N ARG A 35 -2.09 -7.46 19.67
CA ARG A 35 -0.91 -6.88 19.04
C ARG A 35 -1.30 -5.77 18.06
N SER A 36 -0.54 -4.69 18.09
CA SER A 36 -0.67 -3.62 17.10
C SER A 36 0.70 -3.15 16.67
N PHE A 37 0.79 -2.72 15.43
CA PHE A 37 1.96 -2.03 14.91
C PHE A 37 1.55 -0.88 14.00
N MET A 38 2.44 0.07 13.86
CA MET A 38 2.30 1.18 12.92
C MET A 38 3.53 1.23 12.02
N ILE A 39 3.29 1.45 10.75
CA ILE A 39 4.34 1.68 9.75
C ILE A 39 4.15 3.07 9.16
N GLU A 40 5.19 3.89 9.29
CA GLU A 40 5.30 5.14 8.55
C GLU A 40 6.11 4.88 7.27
N THR A 41 5.54 5.25 6.13
CA THR A 41 6.17 5.07 4.82
C THR A 41 6.68 6.42 4.34
N LEU A 42 7.96 6.70 4.55
CA LEU A 42 8.52 8.02 4.27
C LEU A 42 8.71 8.29 2.78
N ASP A 43 9.01 7.24 2.00
CA ASP A 43 9.36 7.37 0.59
C ASP A 43 8.52 6.48 -0.34
N ALA A 44 7.56 5.71 0.20
CA ALA A 44 6.74 4.77 -0.56
C ALA A 44 5.26 4.89 -0.18
N PRO A 45 4.51 5.84 -0.76
CA PRO A 45 3.14 6.13 -0.34
C PRO A 45 2.11 5.09 -0.80
N LEU A 46 2.47 4.15 -1.66
CA LEU A 46 1.55 3.16 -2.19
C LEU A 46 1.65 1.85 -1.40
N ILE A 47 0.50 1.39 -0.91
CA ILE A 47 0.37 0.08 -0.27
C ILE A 47 -0.60 -0.80 -1.04
N ALA A 48 -0.30 -2.10 -1.05
CA ALA A 48 -1.17 -3.12 -1.61
C ALA A 48 -1.61 -4.08 -0.51
N LEU A 49 -2.90 -4.37 -0.44
CA LEU A 49 -3.54 -5.20 0.58
C LEU A 49 -3.84 -6.59 0.01
N GLY A 50 -3.29 -7.62 0.62
CA GLY A 50 -3.54 -9.02 0.29
C GLY A 50 -2.87 -9.50 -1.00
N GLU A 51 -2.82 -8.69 -2.04
CA GLU A 51 -2.15 -8.99 -3.31
C GLU A 51 -1.16 -7.91 -3.66
N LYS A 52 -0.02 -8.32 -4.21
CA LYS A 52 1.08 -7.42 -4.61
C LYS A 52 1.06 -7.01 -6.09
N SER A 53 0.10 -7.50 -6.87
CA SER A 53 0.02 -7.16 -8.29
C SER A 53 -0.64 -5.80 -8.52
N PRO A 54 0.04 -4.83 -9.14
CA PRO A 54 -0.55 -3.52 -9.43
C PRO A 54 -1.60 -3.57 -10.54
N LEU A 55 -1.65 -4.65 -11.32
CA LEU A 55 -2.53 -4.79 -12.48
C LEU A 55 -3.80 -5.60 -12.19
N ASN A 56 -3.93 -6.12 -10.98
CA ASN A 56 -5.08 -6.93 -10.60
C ASN A 56 -6.12 -6.05 -9.91
N PHE A 57 -7.10 -5.58 -10.69
CA PHE A 57 -8.18 -4.75 -10.18
C PHE A 57 -9.34 -5.62 -9.69
N SER A 58 -9.52 -5.69 -8.39
CA SER A 58 -10.64 -6.40 -7.77
C SER A 58 -11.46 -5.48 -6.88
N ARG A 59 -12.77 -5.67 -6.90
CA ARG A 59 -13.72 -5.01 -6.00
C ARG A 59 -13.97 -5.82 -4.73
N ALA A 60 -13.48 -7.05 -4.68
CA ALA A 60 -13.58 -7.88 -3.48
C ALA A 60 -12.79 -7.26 -2.31
N GLN A 61 -13.23 -7.54 -1.09
CA GLN A 61 -12.45 -7.16 0.08
C GLN A 61 -11.10 -7.90 0.08
N PRO A 62 -9.99 -7.20 0.35
CA PRO A 62 -8.68 -7.83 0.36
C PRO A 62 -8.55 -8.80 1.54
N ASP A 63 -7.92 -9.93 1.30
CA ASP A 63 -7.56 -10.88 2.35
C ASP A 63 -6.21 -10.48 2.97
N LEU A 64 -6.27 -9.86 4.14
CA LEU A 64 -5.07 -9.39 4.85
C LEU A 64 -4.18 -10.54 5.37
N SER A 65 -4.64 -11.78 5.35
CA SER A 65 -3.78 -12.93 5.69
C SER A 65 -2.62 -13.11 4.70
N HIS A 66 -2.75 -12.58 3.48
CA HIS A 66 -1.69 -12.54 2.49
C HIS A 66 -0.73 -11.35 2.65
N GLY A 67 -0.94 -10.52 3.67
CA GLY A 67 -0.05 -9.44 4.06
C GLY A 67 -0.42 -8.06 3.51
N ILE A 68 0.39 -7.10 3.89
CA ILE A 68 0.34 -5.73 3.40
C ILE A 68 1.69 -5.43 2.76
N HIS A 69 1.68 -4.97 1.51
CA HIS A 69 2.88 -4.77 0.71
C HIS A 69 3.08 -3.28 0.43
N CYS A 70 4.29 -2.78 0.62
CA CYS A 70 4.65 -1.44 0.19
C CYS A 70 5.18 -1.52 -1.25
N SER A 71 4.57 -0.78 -2.16
CA SER A 71 5.00 -0.70 -3.55
C SER A 71 6.13 0.31 -3.66
N LEU A 72 7.35 -0.17 -3.92
CA LEU A 72 8.54 0.68 -3.98
C LEU A 72 8.65 1.36 -5.34
N PHE A 73 8.53 0.60 -6.40
CA PHE A 73 8.48 1.10 -7.77
C PHE A 73 7.71 0.13 -8.65
N ASN A 74 7.35 0.59 -9.83
CA ASN A 74 6.61 -0.20 -10.80
C ASN A 74 7.40 -0.30 -12.11
N ASN A 75 7.54 -1.52 -12.62
CA ASN A 75 8.14 -1.83 -13.91
C ASN A 75 7.10 -2.53 -14.80
N ALA A 76 5.93 -1.93 -14.94
CA ALA A 76 4.86 -2.51 -15.75
C ALA A 76 5.11 -2.30 -17.24
N TRP A 77 5.07 -3.39 -17.98
CA TRP A 77 5.17 -3.39 -19.45
C TRP A 77 3.87 -2.86 -20.07
N GLY A 78 4.00 -2.25 -21.25
CA GLY A 78 2.84 -1.72 -21.96
C GLY A 78 2.39 -0.34 -21.54
N THR A 79 3.20 0.39 -20.76
CA THR A 79 2.99 1.80 -20.41
C THR A 79 3.85 2.71 -21.26
N ASN A 80 3.54 4.01 -21.26
CA ASN A 80 4.34 5.05 -21.94
C ASN A 80 5.60 5.47 -21.15
N TYR A 81 5.84 4.86 -20.00
CA TYR A 81 6.98 5.16 -19.15
C TYR A 81 8.15 4.25 -19.45
N ILE A 82 9.36 4.72 -19.13
CA ILE A 82 10.59 3.93 -19.21
C ILE A 82 10.46 2.76 -18.23
N MET A 83 10.72 1.53 -18.72
CA MET A 83 10.54 0.29 -17.96
C MET A 83 11.80 -0.15 -17.22
N TRP A 84 12.82 0.67 -17.16
CA TRP A 84 14.05 0.37 -16.43
C TRP A 84 14.59 1.62 -15.75
N PHE A 85 15.32 1.41 -14.66
CA PHE A 85 15.96 2.45 -13.86
C PHE A 85 17.33 1.96 -13.44
N GLY A 86 18.39 2.65 -13.87
CA GLY A 86 19.80 2.23 -13.70
C GLY A 86 20.51 2.89 -12.53
N GLU A 87 19.79 3.52 -11.60
CA GLU A 87 20.33 4.19 -10.44
C GLU A 87 19.87 3.54 -9.14
N ASP A 88 20.58 3.80 -8.04
CA ASP A 88 20.17 3.34 -6.73
C ASP A 88 18.96 4.12 -6.22
N MET A 89 18.02 3.42 -5.57
CA MET A 89 16.87 4.00 -4.89
C MET A 89 16.91 3.67 -3.41
N ARG A 90 16.52 4.63 -2.59
CA ARG A 90 16.42 4.45 -1.14
C ARG A 90 14.97 4.62 -0.71
N PHE A 91 14.49 3.65 0.09
CA PHE A 91 13.16 3.70 0.69
C PHE A 91 13.29 3.54 2.21
N ARG A 92 12.67 4.44 2.96
CA ARG A 92 12.74 4.46 4.41
C ARG A 92 11.38 4.18 5.01
N PHE A 93 11.40 3.40 6.08
CA PHE A 93 10.22 3.03 6.84
C PHE A 93 10.51 3.14 8.33
N ILE A 94 9.51 3.54 9.12
CA ILE A 94 9.57 3.52 10.57
C ILE A 94 8.54 2.51 11.06
N LEU A 95 8.99 1.48 11.75
CA LEU A 95 8.13 0.47 12.37
C LEU A 95 8.03 0.75 13.87
N ARG A 96 6.81 0.92 14.36
CA ARG A 96 6.50 1.05 15.78
C ARG A 96 5.62 -0.11 16.23
N VAL A 97 6.05 -0.79 17.24
CA VAL A 97 5.35 -1.92 17.87
C VAL A 97 4.85 -1.56 19.26
#